data_5f75fda0fa1d651edcb937e49c6e9a93
#
_entry.id   5f75fda0fa1d651edcb937e49c6e9a93
#
_cell.length_a   1.000
_cell.length_b   1.000
_cell.length_c   1.000
_cell.angle_alpha   90.00
_cell.angle_beta   90.00
_cell.angle_gamma   90.00
#
_symmetry.space_group_name_H-M   'P 1'
#
loop_
_entity.id
_entity.type
_entity.pdbx_description
1 polymer ?
#
loop_
_entity_poly.entity_id
_entity_poly.type
_entity_poly.pdbx_seq_one_letter_code
_entity_poly.pdbx_strand_id
1 'polypeptide(L)'
;MHRIFVYGTLKQGCGNHHRIFGGYDIKITPAWTYGKLYDLGWYPAMTVGTDKVYGELIEFNNPEILKRVDYLEGFKGENHPHNYYERRLVDVFVGGATVKAWVYFLSVKQVKRYDGNHLITGVWLNS
;
A
#
# COMPACT_ATOMS: atom_id res chain seq x y z
N MET A 1 15.66 -8.26 -5.50
CA MET A 1 15.08 -7.42 -4.43
C MET A 1 13.67 -7.02 -4.79
N HIS A 2 12.76 -7.14 -3.84
CA HIS A 2 11.36 -6.74 -3.98
C HIS A 2 11.12 -5.44 -3.23
N ARG A 3 10.21 -4.60 -3.77
CA ARG A 3 9.84 -3.33 -3.15
C ARG A 3 8.33 -3.19 -3.15
N ILE A 4 7.78 -2.82 -2.00
CA ILE A 4 6.37 -2.45 -1.88
C ILE A 4 6.27 -1.10 -1.18
N PHE A 5 5.29 -0.31 -1.57
CA PHE A 5 4.93 0.93 -0.89
C PHE A 5 3.67 0.68 -0.08
N VAL A 6 3.73 0.97 1.20
CA VAL A 6 2.60 0.76 2.12
C VAL A 6 2.16 2.10 2.71
N TYR A 7 0.86 2.30 2.80
CA TYR A 7 0.28 3.58 3.23
C TYR A 7 -0.75 3.41 4.37
N GLY A 8 -0.93 2.21 4.86
CA GLY A 8 -1.96 1.89 5.86
C GLY A 8 -1.47 0.92 6.93
N THR A 9 -2.23 -0.16 7.12
CA THR A 9 -2.02 -1.09 8.23
C THR A 9 -0.69 -1.85 8.18
N LEU A 10 -0.01 -1.84 7.04
CA LEU A 10 1.31 -2.46 6.89
C LEU A 10 2.46 -1.53 7.26
N LYS A 11 2.20 -0.24 7.53
CA LYS A 11 3.25 0.67 8.00
C LYS A 11 3.77 0.23 9.36
N GLN A 12 5.03 0.52 9.62
CA GLN A 12 5.65 0.22 10.93
C GLN A 12 4.83 0.82 12.06
N GLY A 13 4.55 0.01 13.08
CA GLY A 13 3.71 0.42 14.22
C GLY A 13 2.21 0.24 14.01
N CYS A 14 1.76 -0.13 12.81
CA CYS A 14 0.35 -0.39 12.54
C CYS A 14 0.02 -1.88 12.62
N GLY A 15 -1.29 -2.19 12.66
CA GLY A 15 -1.79 -3.50 13.09
C GLY A 15 -1.28 -4.73 12.33
N ASN A 16 -1.03 -4.63 11.02
CA ASN A 16 -0.62 -5.78 10.21
C ASN A 16 0.90 -5.86 9.98
N HIS A 17 1.66 -4.85 10.36
CA HIS A 17 3.09 -4.81 10.06
C HIS A 17 3.84 -6.00 10.64
N HIS A 18 3.74 -6.21 11.94
CA HIS A 18 4.47 -7.29 12.62
C HIS A 18 4.02 -8.67 12.13
N ARG A 19 2.74 -8.85 11.90
CA ARG A 19 2.19 -10.13 11.44
C ARG A 19 2.74 -10.54 10.08
N ILE A 20 2.92 -9.59 9.18
CA ILE A 20 3.41 -9.88 7.82
C ILE A 20 4.93 -9.90 7.76
N PHE A 21 5.61 -8.94 8.39
CA PHE A 21 7.05 -8.74 8.25
C PHE A 21 7.87 -9.23 9.44
N GLY A 22 7.25 -9.53 10.57
CA GLY A 22 7.95 -9.97 11.77
C GLY A 22 8.82 -11.21 11.51
N GLY A 23 10.09 -11.15 11.94
CA GLY A 23 11.06 -12.22 11.73
C GLY A 23 11.73 -12.23 10.36
N TYR A 24 11.34 -11.34 9.45
CA TYR A 24 11.98 -11.21 8.13
C TYR A 24 12.95 -10.04 8.11
N ASP A 25 14.01 -10.19 7.30
CA ASP A 25 14.97 -9.11 7.04
C ASP A 25 14.37 -8.14 6.03
N ILE A 26 14.01 -6.94 6.49
CA ILE A 26 13.41 -5.89 5.67
C ILE A 26 14.09 -4.56 5.94
N LYS A 27 14.04 -3.67 4.94
CA LYS A 27 14.46 -2.28 5.07
C LYS A 27 13.24 -1.39 4.90
N ILE A 28 13.04 -0.46 5.84
CA ILE A 28 11.89 0.46 5.84
C ILE A 28 12.43 1.88 5.65
N THR A 29 11.90 2.60 4.67
CA THR A 29 12.29 3.98 4.40
C THR A 29 11.03 4.82 4.19
N PRO A 30 10.89 6.01 4.80
CA PRO A 30 9.79 6.91 4.48
C PRO A 30 9.79 7.25 2.99
N ALA A 31 8.60 7.28 2.41
CA ALA A 31 8.44 7.47 0.97
C ALA A 31 7.08 8.08 0.65
N TRP A 32 6.87 8.49 -0.59
CA TRP A 32 5.57 8.93 -1.07
C TRP A 32 5.39 8.58 -2.53
N THR A 33 4.15 8.56 -2.98
CA THR A 33 3.81 8.33 -4.38
C THR A 33 2.56 9.13 -4.74
N TYR A 34 2.23 9.20 -6.02
CA TYR A 34 1.01 9.85 -6.47
C TYR A 34 -0.18 8.91 -6.37
N GLY A 35 -1.30 9.43 -5.90
CA GLY A 35 -2.55 8.71 -5.80
C GLY A 35 -3.60 9.58 -5.14
N LYS A 36 -4.68 8.97 -4.67
CA LYS A 36 -5.70 9.63 -3.88
C LYS A 36 -6.09 8.72 -2.73
N LEU A 37 -5.93 9.18 -1.51
CA LEU A 37 -6.08 8.37 -0.30
C LEU A 37 -7.45 8.57 0.33
N TYR A 38 -8.07 7.47 0.74
CA TYR A 38 -9.38 7.47 1.39
C TYR A 38 -9.33 6.66 2.68
N ASP A 39 -10.07 7.12 3.68
CA ASP A 39 -10.30 6.38 4.91
C ASP A 39 -11.58 5.57 4.77
N LEU A 40 -11.48 4.25 4.89
CA LEU A 40 -12.62 3.33 4.86
C LEU A 40 -13.07 2.91 6.27
N GLY A 41 -12.49 3.54 7.31
CA GLY A 41 -12.77 3.24 8.71
C GLY A 41 -11.65 2.45 9.36
N TRP A 42 -11.62 1.15 9.18
CA TRP A 42 -10.61 0.27 9.78
C TRP A 42 -9.27 0.28 9.04
N TYR A 43 -9.27 0.70 7.78
CA TYR A 43 -8.09 0.71 6.91
C TYR A 43 -8.28 1.74 5.80
N PRO A 44 -7.19 2.18 5.18
CA PRO A 44 -7.29 3.10 4.05
C PRO A 44 -7.32 2.35 2.74
N ALA A 45 -7.72 3.10 1.70
CA ALA A 45 -7.56 2.67 0.32
C ALA A 45 -7.01 3.82 -0.51
N MET A 46 -6.22 3.49 -1.54
CA MET A 46 -5.70 4.45 -2.47
C MET A 46 -6.20 4.13 -3.87
N THR A 47 -6.72 5.15 -4.55
CA THR A 47 -7.03 5.07 -5.97
C THR A 47 -5.92 5.73 -6.78
N VAL A 48 -5.92 5.50 -8.09
CA VAL A 48 -5.10 6.28 -9.01
C VAL A 48 -5.48 7.76 -8.87
N GLY A 49 -4.49 8.64 -8.83
CA GLY A 49 -4.72 10.08 -8.66
C GLY A 49 -3.42 10.86 -8.72
N THR A 50 -3.51 12.15 -8.41
CA THR A 50 -2.39 13.08 -8.52
C THR A 50 -2.00 13.77 -7.21
N ASP A 51 -2.62 13.39 -6.10
CA ASP A 51 -2.24 13.87 -4.78
C ASP A 51 -0.98 13.14 -4.31
N LYS A 52 -0.26 13.74 -3.38
CA LYS A 52 0.83 13.04 -2.70
C LYS A 52 0.26 12.15 -1.59
N VAL A 53 0.61 10.86 -1.63
CA VAL A 53 0.27 9.90 -0.59
C VAL A 53 1.56 9.49 0.12
N TYR A 54 1.62 9.67 1.42
CA TYR A 54 2.80 9.41 2.23
C TYR A 54 2.70 8.06 2.92
N GLY A 55 3.81 7.34 2.95
CA GLY A 55 3.87 6.02 3.56
C GLY A 55 5.31 5.56 3.71
N GLU A 56 5.52 4.27 3.51
CA GLU A 56 6.83 3.64 3.68
C GLU A 56 7.15 2.73 2.50
N LEU A 57 8.40 2.80 2.06
CA LEU A 57 8.96 1.82 1.13
C LEU A 57 9.54 0.67 1.94
N ILE A 58 9.10 -0.54 1.66
CA ILE A 58 9.60 -1.75 2.31
C ILE A 58 10.32 -2.59 1.27
N GLU A 59 11.60 -2.86 1.53
CA GLU A 59 12.47 -3.61 0.62
C GLU A 59 12.85 -4.94 1.27
N PHE A 60 12.80 -6.03 0.51
CA PHE A 60 13.05 -7.38 1.00
C PHE A 60 13.48 -8.31 -0.14
N ASN A 61 14.12 -9.43 0.22
CA ASN A 61 14.58 -10.43 -0.76
C ASN A 61 13.71 -11.67 -0.79
N ASN A 62 13.07 -12.02 0.33
CA ASN A 62 12.28 -13.24 0.40
C ASN A 62 10.94 -13.09 -0.35
N PRO A 63 10.70 -13.84 -1.44
CA PRO A 63 9.46 -13.72 -2.22
C PRO A 63 8.20 -14.16 -1.47
N GLU A 64 8.34 -14.91 -0.37
CA GLU A 64 7.18 -15.29 0.44
C GLU A 64 6.48 -14.08 1.07
N ILE A 65 7.21 -13.01 1.35
CA ILE A 65 6.61 -11.78 1.87
C ILE A 65 5.60 -11.21 0.88
N LEU A 66 5.94 -11.16 -0.41
CA LEU A 66 5.02 -10.66 -1.43
C LEU A 66 3.74 -11.49 -1.52
N LYS A 67 3.87 -12.81 -1.42
CA LYS A 67 2.69 -13.70 -1.41
C LYS A 67 1.79 -13.44 -0.20
N ARG A 68 2.39 -13.20 0.97
CA ARG A 68 1.63 -12.90 2.19
C ARG A 68 0.89 -11.57 2.08
N VAL A 69 1.53 -10.56 1.50
CA VAL A 69 0.90 -9.26 1.27
C VAL A 69 -0.23 -9.38 0.24
N ASP A 70 0.01 -10.08 -0.88
CA ASP A 70 -1.03 -10.33 -1.88
C ASP A 70 -2.25 -11.01 -1.27
N TYR A 71 -2.04 -12.00 -0.41
CA TYR A 71 -3.13 -12.68 0.27
C TYR A 71 -3.91 -11.74 1.19
N LEU A 72 -3.20 -10.92 1.98
CA LEU A 72 -3.83 -9.95 2.87
C LEU A 72 -4.68 -8.93 2.08
N GLU A 73 -4.16 -8.45 0.94
CA GLU A 73 -4.81 -7.43 0.12
C GLU A 73 -5.87 -8.02 -0.83
N GLY A 74 -6.05 -9.34 -0.81
CA GLY A 74 -7.02 -10.00 -1.68
C GLY A 74 -6.67 -9.90 -3.15
N PHE A 75 -5.39 -9.90 -3.49
CA PHE A 75 -4.90 -9.88 -4.86
C PHE A 75 -4.55 -11.31 -5.31
N LYS A 76 -5.20 -11.77 -6.40
CA LYS A 76 -5.08 -13.15 -6.91
C LYS A 76 -4.39 -13.23 -8.27
N GLY A 77 -3.95 -12.11 -8.79
CA GLY A 77 -3.33 -12.01 -10.11
C GLY A 77 -3.90 -10.84 -10.89
N GLU A 78 -3.18 -10.39 -11.92
CA GLU A 78 -3.58 -9.25 -12.73
C GLU A 78 -4.96 -9.49 -13.36
N ASN A 79 -5.85 -8.51 -13.20
CA ASN A 79 -7.21 -8.54 -13.75
C ASN A 79 -8.10 -9.71 -13.26
N HIS A 80 -7.73 -10.36 -12.16
CA HIS A 80 -8.55 -11.44 -11.60
C HIS A 80 -9.89 -10.87 -11.10
N PRO A 81 -11.04 -11.50 -11.44
CA PRO A 81 -12.36 -10.92 -11.13
C PRO A 81 -12.68 -10.87 -9.63
N HIS A 82 -11.97 -11.64 -8.80
CA HIS A 82 -12.18 -11.66 -7.36
C HIS A 82 -11.16 -10.83 -6.58
N ASN A 83 -10.36 -10.00 -7.24
CA ASN A 83 -9.42 -9.11 -6.56
C ASN A 83 -10.18 -8.05 -5.75
N TYR A 84 -9.77 -7.87 -4.51
CA TYR A 84 -10.18 -6.73 -3.70
C TYR A 84 -9.35 -5.50 -4.03
N TYR A 85 -8.00 -5.60 -3.90
CA TYR A 85 -7.06 -4.61 -4.40
C TYR A 85 -6.40 -5.08 -5.68
N GLU A 86 -6.02 -4.13 -6.55
CA GLU A 86 -5.14 -4.37 -7.68
C GLU A 86 -3.72 -3.94 -7.34
N ARG A 87 -2.74 -4.76 -7.70
CA ARG A 87 -1.33 -4.46 -7.49
C ARG A 87 -0.72 -3.92 -8.78
N ARG A 88 -0.08 -2.74 -8.69
CA ARG A 88 0.57 -2.10 -9.83
C ARG A 88 1.98 -1.68 -9.47
N LEU A 89 2.88 -1.76 -10.45
CA LEU A 89 4.25 -1.26 -10.32
C LEU A 89 4.27 0.22 -10.72
N VAL A 90 4.65 1.09 -9.79
CA VAL A 90 4.63 2.54 -10.01
C VAL A 90 5.91 3.19 -9.47
N ASP A 91 6.12 4.45 -9.85
CA ASP A 91 7.21 5.25 -9.31
C ASP A 91 6.89 5.66 -7.87
N VAL A 92 7.86 5.41 -6.99
CA VAL A 92 7.81 5.80 -5.58
C VAL A 92 9.03 6.67 -5.28
N PHE A 93 8.81 7.75 -4.55
CA PHE A 93 9.83 8.78 -4.29
C PHE A 93 10.38 8.61 -2.88
N VAL A 94 11.71 8.43 -2.81
CA VAL A 94 12.44 8.15 -1.57
C VAL A 94 13.63 9.09 -1.52
N GLY A 95 13.58 10.09 -0.64
CA GLY A 95 14.62 11.14 -0.62
C GLY A 95 14.68 11.84 -1.97
N GLY A 96 15.87 11.93 -2.55
CA GLY A 96 16.08 12.49 -3.89
C GLY A 96 15.99 11.47 -5.02
N ALA A 97 15.58 10.21 -4.73
CA ALA A 97 15.57 9.13 -5.70
C ALA A 97 14.16 8.69 -6.06
N THR A 98 14.02 8.06 -7.23
CA THR A 98 12.77 7.44 -7.67
C THR A 98 13.03 5.96 -7.90
N VAL A 99 12.18 5.11 -7.32
CA VAL A 99 12.28 3.66 -7.49
C VAL A 99 10.94 3.08 -7.90
N LYS A 100 10.94 1.95 -8.59
CA LYS A 100 9.72 1.21 -8.90
C LYS A 100 9.35 0.33 -7.71
N ALA A 101 8.08 0.38 -7.31
CA ALA A 101 7.57 -0.46 -6.23
C ALA A 101 6.12 -0.86 -6.50
N TRP A 102 5.73 -1.98 -5.90
CA TRP A 102 4.35 -2.45 -5.97
C TRP A 102 3.48 -1.63 -5.01
N VAL A 103 2.32 -1.21 -5.51
CA VAL A 103 1.32 -0.51 -4.72
C VAL A 103 -0.04 -1.17 -4.95
N TYR A 104 -0.81 -1.31 -3.89
CA TYR A 104 -2.14 -1.90 -3.95
C TYR A 104 -3.19 -0.79 -4.05
N PHE A 105 -3.94 -0.80 -5.15
CA PHE A 105 -4.97 0.21 -5.45
C PHE A 105 -6.36 -0.38 -5.35
N LEU A 106 -7.28 0.41 -4.85
CA LEU A 106 -8.72 0.11 -4.92
C LEU A 106 -9.34 0.92 -6.07
N SER A 107 -10.41 0.44 -6.66
CA SER A 107 -11.13 1.21 -7.68
C SER A 107 -11.95 2.32 -7.05
N VAL A 108 -12.20 3.40 -7.81
CA VAL A 108 -13.09 4.49 -7.36
C VAL A 108 -14.48 3.95 -7.03
N LYS A 109 -14.97 3.00 -7.81
CA LYS A 109 -16.26 2.34 -7.59
C LYS A 109 -16.33 1.68 -6.21
N GLN A 110 -15.27 0.96 -5.82
CA GLN A 110 -15.21 0.30 -4.52
C GLN A 110 -15.09 1.31 -3.36
N VAL A 111 -14.31 2.37 -3.55
CA VAL A 111 -14.22 3.45 -2.55
C VAL A 111 -15.59 4.06 -2.28
N LYS A 112 -16.37 4.33 -3.33
CA LYS A 112 -17.73 4.85 -3.19
C LYS A 112 -18.65 3.84 -2.50
N ARG A 113 -18.54 2.57 -2.85
CA ARG A 113 -19.34 1.48 -2.27
C ARG A 113 -19.14 1.38 -0.75
N TYR A 114 -17.93 1.65 -0.26
CA TYR A 114 -17.59 1.57 1.15
C TYR A 114 -17.59 2.93 1.84
N ASP A 115 -18.15 3.97 1.21
CA ASP A 115 -18.26 5.32 1.76
C ASP A 115 -16.92 5.90 2.22
N GLY A 116 -15.88 5.73 1.41
CA GLY A 116 -14.55 6.22 1.72
C GLY A 116 -14.49 7.74 1.83
N ASN A 117 -13.85 8.26 2.88
CA ASN A 117 -13.62 9.68 3.08
C ASN A 117 -12.24 10.07 2.57
N HIS A 118 -12.19 11.10 1.70
CA HIS A 118 -10.93 11.57 1.14
C HIS A 118 -10.02 12.16 2.22
N LEU A 119 -8.79 11.66 2.30
CA LEU A 119 -7.78 12.16 3.21
C LEU A 119 -6.90 13.17 2.46
N ILE A 120 -7.23 14.46 2.60
CA ILE A 120 -6.55 15.56 1.90
C ILE A 120 -5.07 15.62 2.26
N THR A 121 -4.70 15.24 3.47
CA THR A 121 -3.31 15.26 3.94
C THR A 121 -2.43 14.21 3.25
N GLY A 122 -3.02 13.19 2.62
CA GLY A 122 -2.29 12.07 2.05
C GLY A 122 -1.67 11.13 3.08
N VAL A 123 -2.10 11.23 4.33
CA VAL A 123 -1.60 10.41 5.45
C VAL A 123 -2.77 9.70 6.13
N TRP A 124 -2.65 8.38 6.29
CA TRP A 124 -3.57 7.62 7.11
C TRP A 124 -2.97 7.40 8.48
N LEU A 125 -3.67 7.86 9.50
CA LEU A 125 -3.28 7.71 10.89
C LEU A 125 -4.20 6.68 11.54
N ASN A 126 -3.61 5.58 11.97
CA ASN A 126 -4.29 4.58 12.75
C ASN A 126 -3.83 4.71 14.20
N SER A 127 -4.77 4.87 15.06
CA SER A 127 -4.50 4.86 16.49
C SER A 127 -4.40 3.43 17.02
#